data_7c68fe1aff88b8234917ca77265d2b24
#
_entry.id   7c68fe1aff88b8234917ca77265d2b24
#
_cell.length_a   1.000
_cell.length_b   1.000
_cell.length_c   1.000
_cell.angle_alpha   90.00
_cell.angle_beta   90.00
_cell.angle_gamma   90.00
#
_symmetry.space_group_name_H-M   'P 1'
#
loop_
_entity.id
_entity.type
_entity.pdbx_description
1 polymer ?
#
loop_
_entity_poly.entity_id
_entity_poly.type
_entity_poly.pdbx_seq_one_letter_code
_entity_poly.pdbx_strand_id
1 'polypeptide(L)'
;NRVLSPDGKNTSLARHFLDIGDLSGQKIVVPENINDLCCGMAFHSRGQFQNAKIAMMKTIQTLYPISQKGTIPVIVDMSPCTYHLISEGIKLEGDLGKKWNKITFIDSVQFLSQIISNLTINKLNQKIAIHPTCSNVKMGLSDKMLEIASKCAETVMKAEEDHCCGMAGDRGLRYPELTENATQYEKNRLMDLGKFDTGYSSGRTCEIGMGKSTGKPYFHIALLVKDALQNSIINNK
;
A
#
# COMPACT_ATOMS: atom_id res chain seq x y z
N ASN A 1 -9.00 5.46 2.86
CA ASN A 1 -8.83 4.23 3.64
C ASN A 1 -8.49 4.54 5.10
N ARG A 2 -9.26 3.99 6.03
CA ARG A 2 -8.93 4.05 7.45
C ARG A 2 -8.04 2.85 7.79
N VAL A 3 -6.96 3.11 8.48
CA VAL A 3 -6.04 2.09 8.99
C VAL A 3 -6.03 2.14 10.51
N LEU A 4 -5.95 0.98 11.15
CA LEU A 4 -5.63 0.91 12.55
C LEU A 4 -4.15 1.26 12.69
N SER A 5 -3.82 2.23 13.53
CA SER A 5 -2.44 2.50 13.90
C SER A 5 -2.06 1.67 15.13
N PRO A 6 -0.75 1.49 15.42
CA PRO A 6 -0.28 0.72 16.57
C PRO A 6 -0.82 1.23 17.91
N ASP A 7 -1.14 2.51 18.00
CA ASP A 7 -1.75 3.14 19.19
C ASP A 7 -3.27 2.95 19.29
N GLY A 8 -3.86 2.13 18.41
CA GLY A 8 -5.29 1.86 18.38
C GLY A 8 -6.15 2.99 17.80
N LYS A 9 -5.56 4.11 17.41
CA LYS A 9 -6.31 5.21 16.80
C LYS A 9 -6.66 4.91 15.36
N ASN A 10 -7.92 5.09 15.02
CA ASN A 10 -8.41 4.88 13.66
C ASN A 10 -8.19 6.16 12.83
N THR A 11 -7.01 6.29 12.23
CA THR A 11 -6.65 7.43 11.39
C THR A 11 -6.78 7.08 9.89
N SER A 12 -6.94 8.10 9.04
CA SER A 12 -6.96 7.87 7.61
C SER A 12 -5.54 7.66 7.08
N LEU A 13 -5.36 6.75 6.14
CA LEU A 13 -4.07 6.54 5.50
C LEU A 13 -3.58 7.81 4.78
N ALA A 14 -4.50 8.59 4.21
CA ALA A 14 -4.19 9.89 3.62
C ALA A 14 -3.51 10.84 4.62
N ARG A 15 -3.92 10.83 5.90
CA ARG A 15 -3.26 11.64 6.94
C ARG A 15 -1.80 11.22 7.14
N HIS A 16 -1.52 9.93 7.15
CA HIS A 16 -0.14 9.44 7.27
C HIS A 16 0.73 9.87 6.08
N PHE A 17 0.18 9.91 4.86
CA PHE A 17 0.91 10.46 3.70
C PHE A 17 1.16 11.96 3.82
N LEU A 18 0.20 12.75 4.35
CA LEU A 18 0.43 14.17 4.63
C LEU A 18 1.54 14.35 5.66
N ASP A 19 1.51 13.59 6.76
CA ASP A 19 2.55 13.63 7.78
C ASP A 19 3.94 13.26 7.21
N ILE A 20 4.02 12.24 6.35
CA ILE A 20 5.25 11.87 5.64
C ILE A 20 5.71 13.01 4.73
N GLY A 21 4.79 13.65 4.02
CA GLY A 21 5.10 14.82 3.19
C GLY A 21 5.73 15.94 4.02
N ASP A 22 5.10 16.31 5.13
CA ASP A 22 5.60 17.36 6.03
C ASP A 22 6.99 17.00 6.59
N LEU A 23 7.18 15.75 7.05
CA LEU A 23 8.44 15.27 7.62
C LEU A 23 9.59 15.17 6.58
N SER A 24 9.27 14.99 5.32
CA SER A 24 10.23 14.81 4.22
C SER A 24 10.38 16.06 3.33
N GLY A 25 9.67 17.15 3.65
CA GLY A 25 9.67 18.38 2.85
C GLY A 25 8.95 18.25 1.50
N GLN A 26 8.09 17.24 1.33
CA GLN A 26 7.32 17.03 0.11
C GLN A 26 5.89 17.57 0.27
N LYS A 27 5.46 18.40 -0.67
CA LYS A 27 4.09 18.91 -0.67
C LYS A 27 3.13 17.87 -1.23
N ILE A 28 2.27 17.31 -0.38
CA ILE A 28 1.21 16.37 -0.76
C ILE A 28 -0.14 17.07 -0.67
N VAL A 29 -0.99 16.85 -1.66
CA VAL A 29 -2.37 17.36 -1.70
C VAL A 29 -3.32 16.16 -1.74
N VAL A 30 -4.28 16.14 -0.84
CA VAL A 30 -5.35 15.15 -0.80
C VAL A 30 -6.62 15.79 -1.36
N PRO A 31 -7.27 15.21 -2.39
CA PRO A 31 -8.55 15.72 -2.89
C PRO A 31 -9.63 15.75 -1.81
N GLU A 32 -10.45 16.82 -1.75
CA GLU A 32 -11.54 16.92 -0.78
C GLU A 32 -12.54 15.77 -0.87
N ASN A 33 -12.82 15.32 -2.10
CA ASN A 33 -13.75 14.23 -2.39
C ASN A 33 -13.08 12.84 -2.50
N ILE A 34 -11.93 12.64 -1.87
CA ILE A 34 -11.16 11.37 -1.97
C ILE A 34 -11.97 10.14 -1.54
N ASN A 35 -12.92 10.31 -0.63
CA ASN A 35 -13.78 9.22 -0.15
C ASN A 35 -14.75 8.70 -1.22
N ASP A 36 -14.99 9.48 -2.26
CA ASP A 36 -15.87 9.14 -3.38
C ASP A 36 -15.13 8.46 -4.53
N LEU A 37 -13.80 8.38 -4.45
CA LEU A 37 -12.96 7.83 -5.49
C LEU A 37 -12.71 6.33 -5.27
N CYS A 38 -12.77 5.58 -6.36
CA CYS A 38 -12.53 4.14 -6.34
C CYS A 38 -11.84 3.72 -7.64
N CYS A 39 -10.79 2.89 -7.54
CA CYS A 39 -10.13 2.34 -8.72
C CYS A 39 -11.01 1.36 -9.53
N GLY A 40 -12.11 0.88 -8.96
CA GLY A 40 -13.01 -0.08 -9.60
C GLY A 40 -12.70 -1.55 -9.33
N MET A 41 -11.55 -1.88 -8.72
CA MET A 41 -11.10 -3.26 -8.50
C MET A 41 -12.13 -4.11 -7.74
N ALA A 42 -12.80 -3.56 -6.73
CA ALA A 42 -13.79 -4.28 -5.94
C ALA A 42 -14.98 -4.75 -6.77
N PHE A 43 -15.41 -3.96 -7.76
CA PHE A 43 -16.44 -4.33 -8.72
C PHE A 43 -15.92 -5.34 -9.75
N HIS A 44 -14.72 -5.06 -10.29
CA HIS A 44 -14.09 -5.91 -11.29
C HIS A 44 -13.89 -7.35 -10.80
N SER A 45 -13.41 -7.52 -9.57
CA SER A 45 -13.18 -8.84 -8.96
C SER A 45 -14.46 -9.66 -8.76
N ARG A 46 -15.62 -9.03 -8.86
CA ARG A 46 -16.96 -9.65 -8.78
C ARG A 46 -17.65 -9.79 -10.15
N GLY A 47 -16.93 -9.52 -11.23
CA GLY A 47 -17.49 -9.56 -12.59
C GLY A 47 -18.38 -8.37 -12.95
N GLN A 48 -18.47 -7.34 -12.10
CA GLN A 48 -19.27 -6.13 -12.34
C GLN A 48 -18.46 -5.11 -13.16
N PHE A 49 -18.08 -5.47 -14.37
CA PHE A 49 -17.15 -4.71 -15.21
C PHE A 49 -17.63 -3.30 -15.54
N GLN A 50 -18.94 -3.12 -15.76
CA GLN A 50 -19.51 -1.79 -16.02
C GLN A 50 -19.37 -0.86 -14.80
N ASN A 51 -19.69 -1.36 -13.62
CA ASN A 51 -19.53 -0.60 -12.37
C ASN A 51 -18.05 -0.28 -12.09
N ALA A 52 -17.15 -1.21 -12.39
CA ALA A 52 -15.70 -0.99 -12.30
C ALA A 52 -15.26 0.16 -13.22
N LYS A 53 -15.74 0.15 -14.48
CA LYS A 53 -15.44 1.20 -15.45
C LYS A 53 -15.97 2.56 -15.00
N ILE A 54 -17.22 2.63 -14.51
CA ILE A 54 -17.82 3.88 -14.00
C ILE A 54 -17.00 4.45 -12.83
N ALA A 55 -16.60 3.60 -11.87
CA ALA A 55 -15.78 4.01 -10.73
C ALA A 55 -14.42 4.55 -11.18
N MET A 56 -13.75 3.87 -12.10
CA MET A 56 -12.49 4.30 -12.68
C MET A 56 -12.63 5.61 -13.46
N MET A 57 -13.69 5.74 -14.27
CA MET A 57 -13.97 6.97 -15.02
C MET A 57 -14.10 8.17 -14.08
N LYS A 58 -14.91 8.06 -13.01
CA LYS A 58 -15.06 9.11 -12.00
C LYS A 58 -13.71 9.49 -11.39
N THR A 59 -12.90 8.49 -11.04
CA THR A 59 -11.57 8.70 -10.46
C THR A 59 -10.64 9.46 -11.40
N ILE A 60 -10.55 9.05 -12.67
CA ILE A 60 -9.70 9.71 -13.67
C ILE A 60 -10.18 11.14 -13.95
N GLN A 61 -11.49 11.33 -14.12
CA GLN A 61 -12.06 12.66 -14.37
C GLN A 61 -11.81 13.63 -13.23
N THR A 62 -11.84 13.14 -11.99
CA THR A 62 -11.55 13.95 -10.80
C THR A 62 -10.05 14.25 -10.67
N LEU A 63 -9.20 13.25 -10.87
CA LEU A 63 -7.75 13.40 -10.66
C LEU A 63 -7.06 14.17 -11.79
N TYR A 64 -7.59 14.14 -13.01
CA TYR A 64 -6.98 14.81 -14.15
C TYR A 64 -6.79 16.33 -13.97
N PRO A 65 -7.81 17.11 -13.55
CA PRO A 65 -7.61 18.52 -13.25
C PRO A 65 -6.72 18.76 -12.02
N ILE A 66 -6.87 17.97 -10.96
CA ILE A 66 -6.11 18.08 -9.71
C ILE A 66 -4.63 17.82 -9.93
N SER A 67 -4.29 16.85 -10.79
CA SER A 67 -2.91 16.58 -11.21
C SER A 67 -2.36 17.61 -12.22
N GLN A 68 -3.05 18.74 -12.42
CA GLN A 68 -2.71 19.73 -13.44
C GLN A 68 -2.52 19.09 -14.82
N LYS A 69 -3.52 18.30 -15.23
CA LYS A 69 -3.53 17.54 -16.50
C LYS A 69 -2.37 16.54 -16.63
N GLY A 70 -1.91 15.99 -15.50
CA GLY A 70 -0.86 14.99 -15.44
C GLY A 70 0.55 15.52 -15.16
N THR A 71 0.70 16.85 -14.96
CA THR A 71 2.00 17.45 -14.59
C THR A 71 2.43 17.03 -13.18
N ILE A 72 1.48 16.90 -12.26
CA ILE A 72 1.72 16.42 -10.88
C ILE A 72 1.36 14.94 -10.83
N PRO A 73 2.27 14.06 -10.37
CA PRO A 73 1.98 12.64 -10.25
C PRO A 73 0.93 12.38 -9.16
N VAL A 74 0.20 11.29 -9.32
CA VAL A 74 -0.83 10.82 -8.40
C VAL A 74 -0.32 9.64 -7.62
N ILE A 75 -0.16 9.80 -6.30
CA ILE A 75 0.18 8.70 -5.40
C ILE A 75 -1.08 7.89 -5.12
N VAL A 76 -1.02 6.59 -5.36
CA VAL A 76 -2.09 5.66 -5.03
C VAL A 76 -1.69 4.89 -3.77
N ASP A 77 -2.47 5.05 -2.72
CA ASP A 77 -2.17 4.59 -1.37
C ASP A 77 -2.17 3.06 -1.19
N MET A 78 -2.85 2.33 -2.07
CA MET A 78 -2.95 0.87 -2.01
C MET A 78 -2.45 0.22 -3.30
N SER A 79 -1.44 -0.63 -3.22
CA SER A 79 -0.84 -1.29 -4.38
C SER A 79 -1.81 -2.09 -5.24
N PRO A 80 -2.84 -2.79 -4.69
CA PRO A 80 -3.88 -3.40 -5.52
C PRO A 80 -4.65 -2.40 -6.37
N CYS A 81 -4.90 -1.19 -5.86
CA CYS A 81 -5.55 -0.12 -6.61
C CYS A 81 -4.64 0.44 -7.69
N THR A 82 -3.35 0.63 -7.40
CA THR A 82 -2.36 1.07 -8.39
C THR A 82 -2.30 0.10 -9.55
N TYR A 83 -2.12 -1.18 -9.27
CA TYR A 83 -2.05 -2.21 -10.29
C TYR A 83 -3.32 -2.24 -11.15
N HIS A 84 -4.51 -2.14 -10.54
CA HIS A 84 -5.78 -2.13 -11.27
C HIS A 84 -5.92 -0.90 -12.17
N LEU A 85 -5.59 0.30 -11.66
CA LEU A 85 -5.62 1.53 -12.46
C LEU A 85 -4.69 1.44 -13.66
N ILE A 86 -3.50 0.88 -13.51
CA ILE A 86 -2.53 0.73 -14.60
C ILE A 86 -2.99 -0.33 -15.60
N SER A 87 -3.36 -1.54 -15.13
CA SER A 87 -3.67 -2.66 -16.01
C SER A 87 -5.01 -2.51 -16.76
N GLU A 88 -6.01 -1.88 -16.14
CA GLU A 88 -7.32 -1.66 -16.78
C GLU A 88 -7.40 -0.29 -17.45
N GLY A 89 -6.64 0.69 -16.97
CA GLY A 89 -6.62 2.03 -17.54
C GLY A 89 -6.08 2.06 -18.97
N ILE A 90 -5.10 1.21 -19.29
CA ILE A 90 -4.54 1.09 -20.65
C ILE A 90 -5.58 0.65 -21.68
N LYS A 91 -6.66 0.02 -21.25
CA LYS A 91 -7.77 -0.44 -22.11
C LYS A 91 -8.82 0.65 -22.37
N LEU A 92 -8.63 1.85 -21.78
CA LEU A 92 -9.55 2.95 -21.95
C LEU A 92 -9.33 3.65 -23.29
N GLU A 93 -10.41 4.01 -23.93
CA GLU A 93 -10.43 4.66 -25.26
C GLU A 93 -11.02 6.07 -25.18
N GLY A 94 -10.94 6.80 -26.29
CA GLY A 94 -11.53 8.13 -26.46
C GLY A 94 -10.90 9.18 -25.55
N ASP A 95 -11.69 10.16 -25.11
CA ASP A 95 -11.24 11.27 -24.26
C ASP A 95 -10.75 10.79 -22.88
N LEU A 96 -11.38 9.75 -22.34
CA LEU A 96 -10.99 9.18 -21.06
C LEU A 96 -9.60 8.52 -21.12
N GLY A 97 -9.33 7.74 -22.17
CA GLY A 97 -8.01 7.16 -22.41
C GLY A 97 -6.93 8.21 -22.60
N LYS A 98 -7.25 9.31 -23.31
CA LYS A 98 -6.32 10.45 -23.44
C LYS A 98 -5.99 11.12 -22.11
N LYS A 99 -6.98 11.27 -21.22
CA LYS A 99 -6.75 11.80 -19.85
C LYS A 99 -5.94 10.84 -19.01
N TRP A 100 -6.27 9.55 -19.04
CA TRP A 100 -5.55 8.52 -18.31
C TRP A 100 -4.06 8.48 -18.73
N ASN A 101 -3.77 8.48 -20.01
CA ASN A 101 -2.41 8.45 -20.57
C ASN A 101 -1.53 9.64 -20.11
N LYS A 102 -2.13 10.74 -19.67
CA LYS A 102 -1.40 11.91 -19.15
C LYS A 102 -1.12 11.83 -17.65
N ILE A 103 -1.90 11.04 -16.89
CA ILE A 103 -1.71 10.93 -15.45
C ILE A 103 -0.61 9.92 -15.14
N THR A 104 0.41 10.32 -14.41
CA THR A 104 1.40 9.41 -13.85
C THR A 104 0.89 8.89 -12.51
N PHE A 105 0.51 7.62 -12.46
CA PHE A 105 0.18 6.94 -11.20
C PHE A 105 1.45 6.35 -10.58
N ILE A 106 1.71 6.70 -9.32
CA ILE A 106 2.85 6.19 -8.54
C ILE A 106 2.29 5.33 -7.40
N ASP A 107 2.79 4.12 -7.27
CA ASP A 107 2.46 3.25 -6.14
C ASP A 107 3.03 3.80 -4.83
N SER A 108 2.32 3.58 -3.73
CA SER A 108 2.75 3.99 -2.39
C SER A 108 4.15 3.48 -2.04
N VAL A 109 4.47 2.22 -2.36
CA VAL A 109 5.79 1.63 -2.11
C VAL A 109 6.87 2.35 -2.94
N GLN A 110 6.58 2.64 -4.21
CA GLN A 110 7.51 3.38 -5.06
C GLN A 110 7.76 4.80 -4.53
N PHE A 111 6.71 5.51 -4.14
CA PHE A 111 6.82 6.85 -3.55
C PHE A 111 7.63 6.84 -2.26
N LEU A 112 7.32 5.92 -1.33
CA LEU A 112 8.04 5.80 -0.06
C LEU A 112 9.51 5.46 -0.25
N SER A 113 9.85 4.58 -1.21
CA SER A 113 11.24 4.28 -1.57
C SER A 113 11.98 5.53 -2.03
N GLN A 114 11.36 6.38 -2.86
CA GLN A 114 11.96 7.64 -3.30
C GLN A 114 12.21 8.61 -2.14
N ILE A 115 11.28 8.71 -1.19
CA ILE A 115 11.42 9.56 0.01
C ILE A 115 12.62 9.12 0.84
N ILE A 116 12.65 7.84 1.24
CA ILE A 116 13.66 7.35 2.17
C ILE A 116 15.05 7.23 1.56
N SER A 117 15.17 7.17 0.22
CA SER A 117 16.46 7.08 -0.46
C SER A 117 17.30 8.36 -0.27
N ASN A 118 16.65 9.49 -0.06
CA ASN A 118 17.27 10.81 0.06
C ASN A 118 17.41 11.29 1.51
N LEU A 119 17.03 10.46 2.49
CA LEU A 119 17.01 10.85 3.90
C LEU A 119 17.86 9.91 4.75
N THR A 120 18.46 10.47 5.80
CA THR A 120 19.08 9.67 6.86
C THR A 120 17.98 9.26 7.84
N ILE A 121 17.78 7.95 7.99
CA ILE A 121 16.75 7.36 8.85
C ILE A 121 17.39 6.70 10.05
N ASN A 122 16.96 7.10 11.25
CA ASN A 122 17.30 6.40 12.49
C ASN A 122 16.35 5.22 12.64
N LYS A 123 16.87 3.99 12.51
CA LYS A 123 16.06 2.77 12.56
C LYS A 123 15.29 2.67 13.88
N LEU A 124 14.09 2.14 13.77
CA LEU A 124 13.31 1.75 14.95
C LEU A 124 13.87 0.44 15.51
N ASN A 125 14.03 0.36 16.84
CA ASN A 125 14.40 -0.87 17.53
C ASN A 125 13.19 -1.84 17.58
N GLN A 126 12.86 -2.40 16.43
CA GLN A 126 11.72 -3.30 16.23
C GLN A 126 12.14 -4.49 15.36
N LYS A 127 11.51 -5.63 15.63
CA LYS A 127 11.55 -6.82 14.76
C LYS A 127 10.25 -6.89 14.00
N ILE A 128 10.32 -6.73 12.70
CA ILE A 128 9.15 -6.64 11.84
C ILE A 128 9.12 -7.73 10.79
N ALA A 129 7.91 -8.07 10.32
CA ALA A 129 7.70 -8.87 9.14
C ALA A 129 7.14 -8.02 8.00
N ILE A 130 7.46 -8.36 6.75
CA ILE A 130 6.84 -7.73 5.59
C ILE A 130 6.14 -8.76 4.72
N HIS A 131 5.00 -8.35 4.17
CA HIS A 131 4.24 -9.12 3.19
C HIS A 131 3.99 -8.26 1.94
N PRO A 132 4.80 -8.41 0.88
CA PRO A 132 4.51 -7.80 -0.41
C PRO A 132 3.20 -8.32 -0.98
N THR A 133 2.31 -7.44 -1.42
CA THR A 133 1.06 -7.86 -2.05
C THR A 133 1.33 -8.49 -3.41
N CYS A 134 0.40 -9.32 -3.92
CA CYS A 134 0.46 -9.83 -5.30
C CYS A 134 0.62 -8.71 -6.33
N SER A 135 0.10 -7.52 -6.04
CA SER A 135 0.23 -6.35 -6.90
C SER A 135 1.65 -5.77 -6.86
N ASN A 136 2.31 -5.78 -5.70
CA ASN A 136 3.73 -5.41 -5.61
C ASN A 136 4.60 -6.34 -6.46
N VAL A 137 4.37 -7.65 -6.34
CA VAL A 137 5.09 -8.65 -7.15
C VAL A 137 4.92 -8.36 -8.64
N LYS A 138 3.68 -8.16 -9.10
CA LYS A 138 3.36 -7.87 -10.51
C LYS A 138 3.95 -6.55 -11.02
N MET A 139 4.16 -5.58 -10.13
CA MET A 139 4.78 -4.29 -10.45
C MET A 139 6.29 -4.26 -10.21
N GLY A 140 6.91 -5.37 -9.76
CA GLY A 140 8.35 -5.43 -9.44
C GLY A 140 8.74 -4.58 -8.24
N LEU A 141 7.88 -4.46 -7.23
CA LEU A 141 8.06 -3.59 -6.06
C LEU A 141 8.42 -4.36 -4.77
N SER A 142 8.53 -5.69 -4.81
CA SER A 142 8.83 -6.50 -3.62
C SER A 142 10.17 -6.12 -2.97
N ASP A 143 11.21 -5.98 -3.78
CA ASP A 143 12.56 -5.61 -3.30
C ASP A 143 12.58 -4.19 -2.74
N LYS A 144 11.85 -3.26 -3.36
CA LYS A 144 11.71 -1.90 -2.83
C LYS A 144 11.02 -1.88 -1.47
N MET A 145 10.02 -2.75 -1.26
CA MET A 145 9.37 -2.87 0.03
C MET A 145 10.32 -3.40 1.10
N LEU A 146 11.17 -4.37 0.76
CA LEU A 146 12.23 -4.89 1.65
C LEU A 146 13.27 -3.80 1.96
N GLU A 147 13.68 -3.04 0.95
CA GLU A 147 14.61 -1.92 1.12
C GLU A 147 14.06 -0.86 2.08
N ILE A 148 12.79 -0.45 1.90
CA ILE A 148 12.10 0.48 2.80
C ILE A 148 12.14 -0.05 4.24
N ALA A 149 11.70 -1.28 4.43
CA ALA A 149 11.64 -1.89 5.74
C ALA A 149 13.01 -1.96 6.41
N SER A 150 14.05 -2.37 5.65
CA SER A 150 15.43 -2.49 6.13
C SER A 150 16.08 -1.15 6.50
N LYS A 151 15.64 -0.05 5.90
CA LYS A 151 16.05 1.31 6.31
C LYS A 151 15.32 1.81 7.54
N CYS A 152 14.12 1.32 7.81
CA CYS A 152 13.26 1.82 8.89
C CYS A 152 13.34 1.00 10.19
N ALA A 153 13.68 -0.29 10.14
CA ALA A 153 13.71 -1.17 11.30
C ALA A 153 15.04 -1.95 11.40
N GLU A 154 15.40 -2.35 12.62
CA GLU A 154 16.65 -3.08 12.87
C GLU A 154 16.60 -4.51 12.33
N THR A 155 15.49 -5.20 12.50
CA THR A 155 15.32 -6.58 12.05
C THR A 155 14.09 -6.69 11.16
N VAL A 156 14.29 -7.17 9.95
CA VAL A 156 13.21 -7.38 8.97
C VAL A 156 13.16 -8.85 8.59
N MET A 157 11.99 -9.44 8.71
CA MET A 157 11.70 -10.81 8.32
C MET A 157 10.82 -10.80 7.07
N LYS A 158 11.20 -11.57 6.08
CA LYS A 158 10.44 -11.83 4.86
C LYS A 158 10.60 -13.29 4.50
N ALA A 159 9.52 -13.95 4.08
CA ALA A 159 9.62 -15.27 3.48
C ALA A 159 10.43 -15.20 2.17
N GLU A 160 11.14 -16.26 1.83
CA GLU A 160 12.00 -16.32 0.64
C GLU A 160 11.20 -16.08 -0.63
N GLU A 161 10.00 -16.65 -0.69
CA GLU A 161 9.08 -16.49 -1.81
C GLU A 161 7.91 -15.59 -1.45
N ASP A 162 7.47 -14.80 -2.40
CA ASP A 162 6.27 -13.96 -2.25
C ASP A 162 5.01 -14.79 -2.52
N HIS A 163 4.13 -14.90 -1.54
CA HIS A 163 2.88 -15.64 -1.62
C HIS A 163 1.66 -14.73 -1.55
N CYS A 164 0.51 -15.27 -1.97
CA CYS A 164 -0.75 -14.56 -1.86
C CYS A 164 -1.30 -14.68 -0.43
N CYS A 165 -1.86 -13.60 0.10
CA CYS A 165 -2.55 -13.62 1.41
C CYS A 165 -3.90 -14.37 1.38
N GLY A 166 -4.34 -14.88 0.24
CA GLY A 166 -5.59 -15.64 0.09
C GLY A 166 -6.88 -14.82 0.21
N MET A 167 -6.79 -13.52 0.49
CA MET A 167 -7.99 -12.68 0.68
C MET A 167 -8.77 -12.46 -0.61
N ALA A 168 -8.10 -12.42 -1.78
CA ALA A 168 -8.74 -12.25 -3.10
C ALA A 168 -9.84 -11.17 -3.09
N GLY A 169 -9.52 -9.96 -2.66
CA GLY A 169 -10.48 -8.91 -2.33
C GLY A 169 -11.12 -9.18 -0.96
N ASP A 170 -12.40 -9.50 -0.91
CA ASP A 170 -13.13 -9.82 0.33
C ASP A 170 -13.51 -11.31 0.46
N ARG A 171 -13.08 -12.16 -0.47
CA ARG A 171 -13.44 -13.58 -0.48
C ARG A 171 -12.94 -14.32 0.77
N GLY A 172 -11.72 -14.05 1.20
CA GLY A 172 -11.15 -14.63 2.42
C GLY A 172 -11.87 -14.23 3.73
N LEU A 173 -12.77 -13.23 3.70
CA LEU A 173 -13.65 -12.95 4.81
C LEU A 173 -14.85 -13.91 4.85
N ARG A 174 -15.29 -14.40 3.68
CA ARG A 174 -16.42 -15.33 3.53
C ARG A 174 -15.98 -16.79 3.59
N TYR A 175 -14.78 -17.06 3.10
CA TYR A 175 -14.17 -18.37 3.01
C TYR A 175 -12.79 -18.31 3.66
N PRO A 176 -12.72 -18.36 5.02
CA PRO A 176 -11.46 -18.22 5.76
C PRO A 176 -10.38 -19.23 5.36
N GLU A 177 -10.80 -20.43 4.94
CA GLU A 177 -9.92 -21.49 4.46
C GLU A 177 -9.04 -21.07 3.28
N LEU A 178 -9.48 -20.13 2.45
CA LEU A 178 -8.65 -19.58 1.37
C LEU A 178 -7.43 -18.85 1.93
N THR A 179 -7.64 -18.03 2.96
CA THR A 179 -6.56 -17.31 3.63
C THR A 179 -5.66 -18.23 4.42
N GLU A 180 -6.24 -19.17 5.17
CA GLU A 180 -5.49 -20.14 5.98
C GLU A 180 -4.54 -20.97 5.14
N ASN A 181 -5.02 -21.54 4.03
CA ASN A 181 -4.18 -22.32 3.13
C ASN A 181 -3.13 -21.48 2.41
N ALA A 182 -3.52 -20.32 1.88
CA ALA A 182 -2.61 -19.48 1.09
C ALA A 182 -1.46 -18.91 1.93
N THR A 183 -1.70 -18.61 3.21
CA THR A 183 -0.71 -17.99 4.09
C THR A 183 0.12 -19.01 4.90
N GLN A 184 -0.21 -20.28 4.84
CA GLN A 184 0.43 -21.30 5.69
C GLN A 184 1.94 -21.38 5.48
N TYR A 185 2.40 -21.35 4.23
CA TYR A 185 3.84 -21.37 3.93
C TYR A 185 4.54 -20.14 4.53
N GLU A 186 4.06 -18.95 4.21
CA GLU A 186 4.69 -17.70 4.68
C GLU A 186 4.68 -17.62 6.22
N LYS A 187 3.56 -18.00 6.85
CA LYS A 187 3.47 -18.08 8.31
C LYS A 187 4.55 -18.99 8.90
N ASN A 188 4.70 -20.21 8.36
CA ASN A 188 5.70 -21.15 8.86
C ASN A 188 7.12 -20.62 8.68
N ARG A 189 7.45 -20.05 7.51
CA ARG A 189 8.76 -19.45 7.25
C ARG A 189 9.07 -18.27 8.19
N LEU A 190 8.08 -17.41 8.46
CA LEU A 190 8.25 -16.31 9.42
C LEU A 190 8.46 -16.86 10.84
N MET A 191 7.78 -17.93 11.24
CA MET A 191 7.99 -18.58 12.54
C MET A 191 9.38 -19.18 12.67
N ASP A 192 9.91 -19.78 11.61
CA ASP A 192 11.28 -20.35 11.57
C ASP A 192 12.35 -19.25 11.68
N LEU A 193 12.10 -18.07 11.11
CA LEU A 193 12.98 -16.91 11.22
C LEU A 193 12.99 -16.28 12.62
N GLY A 194 11.96 -16.54 13.43
CA GLY A 194 11.87 -16.10 14.81
C GLY A 194 10.61 -15.31 15.14
N LYS A 195 10.67 -14.56 16.25
CA LYS A 195 9.56 -13.73 16.71
C LYS A 195 9.66 -12.32 16.13
N PHE A 196 8.55 -11.79 15.66
CA PHE A 196 8.40 -10.39 15.28
C PHE A 196 7.23 -9.74 16.03
N ASP A 197 7.25 -8.42 16.12
CA ASP A 197 6.27 -7.67 16.88
C ASP A 197 5.08 -7.24 16.00
N THR A 198 5.39 -6.79 14.79
CA THR A 198 4.45 -6.16 13.86
C THR A 198 4.78 -6.55 12.43
N GLY A 199 3.76 -6.75 11.62
CA GLY A 199 3.90 -6.95 10.18
C GLY A 199 3.48 -5.71 9.37
N TYR A 200 3.99 -5.60 8.15
CA TYR A 200 3.67 -4.50 7.24
C TYR A 200 3.37 -5.01 5.82
N SER A 201 2.40 -4.38 5.19
CA SER A 201 1.99 -4.64 3.82
C SER A 201 1.59 -3.34 3.12
N SER A 202 1.18 -3.38 1.86
CA SER A 202 0.68 -2.23 1.10
C SER A 202 -0.75 -2.45 0.56
N GLY A 203 -1.50 -3.37 1.21
CA GLY A 203 -2.87 -3.69 0.84
C GLY A 203 -3.71 -4.08 2.04
N ARG A 204 -4.83 -3.36 2.26
CA ARG A 204 -5.66 -3.53 3.45
C ARG A 204 -6.14 -4.96 3.69
N THR A 205 -6.55 -5.65 2.63
CA THR A 205 -6.99 -7.05 2.75
C THR A 205 -5.84 -7.98 3.09
N CYS A 206 -4.62 -7.72 2.57
CA CYS A 206 -3.44 -8.49 2.94
C CYS A 206 -3.05 -8.25 4.41
N GLU A 207 -3.14 -7.02 4.91
CA GLU A 207 -2.94 -6.71 6.33
C GLU A 207 -3.87 -7.55 7.21
N ILE A 208 -5.16 -7.63 6.84
CA ILE A 208 -6.16 -8.44 7.57
C ILE A 208 -5.83 -9.94 7.47
N GLY A 209 -5.52 -10.44 6.27
CA GLY A 209 -5.23 -11.84 6.02
C GLY A 209 -4.00 -12.33 6.80
N MET A 210 -2.90 -11.61 6.68
CA MET A 210 -1.66 -11.91 7.40
C MET A 210 -1.82 -11.75 8.91
N GLY A 211 -2.55 -10.72 9.34
CA GLY A 211 -2.86 -10.51 10.75
C GLY A 211 -3.61 -11.68 11.38
N LYS A 212 -4.63 -12.21 10.70
CA LYS A 212 -5.36 -13.41 11.12
C LYS A 212 -4.48 -14.65 11.15
N SER A 213 -3.69 -14.84 10.09
CA SER A 213 -2.86 -16.02 9.92
C SER A 213 -1.75 -16.10 10.98
N THR A 214 -1.03 -15.00 11.19
CA THR A 214 0.15 -14.98 12.10
C THR A 214 -0.19 -14.69 13.55
N GLY A 215 -1.40 -14.19 13.84
CA GLY A 215 -1.79 -13.70 15.17
C GLY A 215 -1.06 -12.42 15.57
N LYS A 216 -0.41 -11.74 14.63
CA LYS A 216 0.32 -10.47 14.85
C LYS A 216 -0.37 -9.32 14.11
N PRO A 217 -0.33 -8.08 14.64
CA PRO A 217 -0.89 -6.94 13.93
C PRO A 217 -0.10 -6.69 12.63
N TYR A 218 -0.83 -6.42 11.55
CA TYR A 218 -0.27 -5.96 10.28
C TYR A 218 -0.82 -4.60 9.92
N PHE A 219 0.04 -3.69 9.50
CA PHE A 219 -0.28 -2.32 9.15
C PHE A 219 0.22 -1.96 7.75
N HIS A 220 -0.17 -0.79 7.26
CA HIS A 220 0.36 -0.27 6.02
C HIS A 220 1.81 0.18 6.19
N ILE A 221 2.67 -0.11 5.21
CA ILE A 221 4.12 0.21 5.25
C ILE A 221 4.38 1.72 5.44
N ALA A 222 3.46 2.60 5.04
CA ALA A 222 3.56 4.04 5.28
C ALA A 222 3.63 4.40 6.78
N LEU A 223 3.02 3.59 7.66
CA LEU A 223 3.11 3.82 9.11
C LEU A 223 4.54 3.59 9.60
N LEU A 224 5.19 2.53 9.16
CA LEU A 224 6.59 2.26 9.48
C LEU A 224 7.50 3.42 9.07
N VAL A 225 7.33 3.91 7.83
CA VAL A 225 8.11 5.03 7.31
C VAL A 225 7.87 6.31 8.12
N LYS A 226 6.60 6.63 8.40
CA LYS A 226 6.26 7.81 9.22
C LYS A 226 6.92 7.73 10.59
N ASP A 227 6.81 6.60 11.27
CA ASP A 227 7.34 6.43 12.62
C ASP A 227 8.89 6.51 12.63
N ALA A 228 9.55 5.96 11.63
CA ALA A 228 11.00 6.05 11.46
C ALA A 228 11.47 7.50 11.17
N LEU A 229 10.73 8.24 10.35
CA LEU A 229 11.00 9.67 10.11
C LEU A 229 10.84 10.50 11.40
N GLN A 230 9.78 10.26 12.16
CA GLN A 230 9.57 10.94 13.45
C GLN A 230 10.69 10.63 14.44
N ASN A 231 11.09 9.35 14.55
CA ASN A 231 12.21 8.94 15.40
C ASN A 231 13.52 9.64 15.01
N SER A 232 13.75 9.83 13.71
CA SER A 232 14.97 10.50 13.22
C SER A 232 15.01 11.98 13.59
N ILE A 233 13.88 12.67 13.61
CA ILE A 233 13.80 14.09 14.00
C ILE A 233 13.99 14.26 15.51
N ILE A 234 13.45 13.35 16.31
CA ILE A 234 13.58 13.39 17.78
C ILE A 234 15.04 13.19 18.21
N ASN A 235 15.74 12.23 17.58
CA ASN A 235 17.11 11.87 17.95
C ASN A 235 18.19 12.80 17.34
N ASN A 236 17.82 13.70 16.44
CA ASN A 236 18.73 14.71 15.86
C ASN A 236 18.57 16.10 16.52
N LYS A 237 17.77 16.24 17.57
CA LYS A 237 17.66 17.44 18.44
C LYS A 237 18.43 17.23 19.72
#